data_258509ddd51a9178e1269a5056eb0689
#
_entry.id   258509ddd51a9178e1269a5056eb0689
#
_cell.length_a   1.000
_cell.length_b   1.000
_cell.length_c   1.000
_cell.angle_alpha   90.00
_cell.angle_beta   90.00
_cell.angle_gamma   90.00
#
_symmetry.space_group_name_H-M   'P 1'
#
loop_
_entity.id
_entity.type
_entity.pdbx_description
1 polymer ?
#
loop_
_entity_poly.entity_id
_entity_poly.type
_entity_poly.pdbx_seq_one_letter_code
_entity_poly.pdbx_strand_id
1 'polypeptide(L)'
;MKLRFEPVHKLCTAATDDGTVPGIVLLVVSGGVTVFHEAFGARQLVPRNLPVFRDTLFDVASITKAAITSVLSMREVAAGRLALESPVVELLPEFEGADRAQVTVRQLLSHSSGLPAHRPFWREAAGAASERRAVSVLAAREPLEYPPGARAVYSDLGFIVLGWLLERLTGERLDALARKQIIAPLALEATTFMSLSEPDERARVLGDRSIAATQLCAERHRVLIGEVDDLNAMAMGGIAGHAGLFSTAEELSRIAAALCRAWRGDGGGGGALVDRDVVRAFWSPSGVAGSTWRLGWDGPAAANSQAGTRFSRAGVGHLGFTGCSLWIDPARETWIVMLANRVHPTVPNDGRFKHLRPMLHDVIADALES
;
A
#
# COMPACT_ATOMS: atom_id res chain seq x y z
N MET A 1 -19.84 12.21 -21.30
CA MET A 1 -18.95 11.72 -20.23
C MET A 1 -19.53 11.99 -18.83
N LYS A 2 -19.95 13.21 -18.44
CA LYS A 2 -20.51 13.50 -17.09
C LYS A 2 -21.73 12.63 -16.69
N LEU A 3 -22.71 12.41 -17.58
CA LEU A 3 -23.89 11.60 -17.28
C LEU A 3 -23.60 10.13 -16.97
N ARG A 4 -22.56 9.56 -17.57
CA ARG A 4 -22.15 8.18 -17.43
C ARG A 4 -21.64 7.86 -16.00
N PHE A 5 -20.93 8.78 -15.33
CA PHE A 5 -20.41 8.65 -13.98
C PHE A 5 -21.32 9.24 -12.89
N GLU A 6 -22.53 9.67 -13.22
CA GLU A 6 -23.50 10.20 -12.26
C GLU A 6 -23.83 9.22 -11.11
N PRO A 7 -24.00 7.88 -11.36
CA PRO A 7 -24.19 6.92 -10.27
C PRO A 7 -22.98 6.84 -9.33
N VAL A 8 -21.75 6.91 -9.85
CA VAL A 8 -20.50 6.93 -9.07
C VAL A 8 -20.45 8.17 -8.19
N HIS A 9 -20.74 9.35 -8.77
CA HIS A 9 -20.80 10.61 -8.04
C HIS A 9 -21.80 10.57 -6.89
N LYS A 10 -23.05 10.10 -7.15
CA LYS A 10 -24.11 9.95 -6.14
C LYS A 10 -23.70 9.01 -5.00
N LEU A 11 -23.06 7.88 -5.33
CA LEU A 11 -22.63 6.92 -4.33
C LEU A 11 -21.55 7.50 -3.41
N CYS A 12 -20.56 8.20 -3.97
CA CYS A 12 -19.51 8.85 -3.18
C CYS A 12 -20.07 9.98 -2.31
N THR A 13 -20.97 10.81 -2.86
CA THR A 13 -21.65 11.88 -2.11
C THR A 13 -22.46 11.31 -0.96
N ALA A 14 -23.31 10.31 -1.22
CA ALA A 14 -24.12 9.66 -0.18
C ALA A 14 -23.26 9.08 0.95
N ALA A 15 -22.12 8.44 0.62
CA ALA A 15 -21.21 7.84 1.60
C ALA A 15 -20.52 8.88 2.49
N THR A 16 -20.29 10.10 1.98
CA THR A 16 -19.74 11.19 2.80
C THR A 16 -20.82 11.90 3.61
N ASP A 17 -22.02 12.05 3.06
CA ASP A 17 -23.15 12.73 3.71
C ASP A 17 -23.73 11.90 4.87
N ASP A 18 -23.79 10.58 4.73
CA ASP A 18 -24.29 9.67 5.77
C ASP A 18 -23.23 9.28 6.82
N GLY A 19 -22.00 9.80 6.69
CA GLY A 19 -20.90 9.55 7.61
C GLY A 19 -20.27 8.16 7.51
N THR A 20 -20.50 7.41 6.42
CA THR A 20 -19.80 6.14 6.15
C THR A 20 -18.29 6.36 6.05
N VAL A 21 -17.89 7.51 5.52
CA VAL A 21 -16.49 7.94 5.43
C VAL A 21 -16.42 9.48 5.45
N PRO A 22 -15.43 10.09 6.14
CA PRO A 22 -15.29 11.54 6.15
C PRO A 22 -15.01 12.15 4.79
N GLY A 23 -14.08 11.55 4.02
CA GLY A 23 -13.69 12.04 2.71
C GLY A 23 -13.16 10.96 1.79
N ILE A 24 -13.37 11.17 0.49
CA ILE A 24 -12.93 10.30 -0.60
C ILE A 24 -12.28 11.14 -1.69
N VAL A 25 -11.16 10.67 -2.22
CA VAL A 25 -10.68 11.05 -3.57
C VAL A 25 -10.71 9.78 -4.42
N LEU A 26 -11.46 9.85 -5.51
CA LEU A 26 -11.62 8.72 -6.44
C LEU A 26 -11.05 9.09 -7.80
N LEU A 27 -10.14 8.26 -8.31
CA LEU A 27 -9.59 8.37 -9.65
C LEU A 27 -9.80 7.06 -10.40
N VAL A 28 -10.37 7.13 -11.60
CA VAL A 28 -10.60 5.99 -12.49
C VAL A 28 -9.90 6.22 -13.81
N VAL A 29 -9.13 5.23 -14.25
CA VAL A 29 -8.51 5.18 -15.57
C VAL A 29 -9.09 4.01 -16.35
N SER A 30 -9.40 4.23 -17.61
CA SER A 30 -9.86 3.20 -18.56
C SER A 30 -9.14 3.38 -19.88
N GLY A 31 -8.57 2.29 -20.44
CA GLY A 31 -7.76 2.34 -21.63
C GLY A 31 -6.56 3.29 -21.51
N GLY A 32 -5.97 3.38 -20.32
CA GLY A 32 -4.83 4.27 -20.05
C GLY A 32 -5.18 5.77 -19.91
N VAL A 33 -6.46 6.15 -20.00
CA VAL A 33 -6.94 7.54 -19.91
C VAL A 33 -7.73 7.75 -18.64
N THR A 34 -7.47 8.85 -17.93
CA THR A 34 -8.28 9.24 -16.76
C THR A 34 -9.69 9.65 -17.22
N VAL A 35 -10.69 8.89 -16.79
CA VAL A 35 -12.11 9.12 -17.14
C VAL A 35 -12.91 9.72 -16.00
N PHE A 36 -12.41 9.62 -14.76
CA PHE A 36 -13.02 10.21 -13.57
C PHE A 36 -11.94 10.59 -12.55
N HIS A 37 -12.02 11.78 -11.97
CA HIS A 37 -11.16 12.21 -10.87
C HIS A 37 -11.86 13.31 -10.07
N GLU A 38 -12.43 12.93 -8.92
CA GLU A 38 -13.20 13.83 -8.07
C GLU A 38 -12.93 13.60 -6.57
N ALA A 39 -13.24 14.61 -5.75
CA ALA A 39 -13.08 14.61 -4.31
C ALA A 39 -14.44 14.88 -3.64
N PHE A 40 -14.74 14.19 -2.53
CA PHE A 40 -16.02 14.23 -1.82
C PHE A 40 -15.79 14.33 -0.32
N GLY A 41 -16.56 15.16 0.37
CA GLY A 41 -16.53 15.29 1.83
C GLY A 41 -15.32 16.06 2.37
N ALA A 42 -14.77 15.59 3.48
CA ALA A 42 -13.80 16.30 4.30
C ALA A 42 -12.50 15.53 4.51
N ARG A 43 -11.35 16.22 4.34
CA ARG A 43 -10.04 15.68 4.75
C ARG A 43 -9.83 15.67 6.26
N GLN A 44 -10.65 16.42 6.99
CA GLN A 44 -10.60 16.55 8.44
C GLN A 44 -11.97 16.97 8.95
N LEU A 45 -12.47 16.34 10.01
CA LEU A 45 -13.70 16.72 10.72
C LEU A 45 -13.38 17.47 12.01
N VAL A 46 -12.35 17.05 12.73
CA VAL A 46 -11.91 17.63 14.01
C VAL A 46 -10.43 17.97 13.96
N PRO A 47 -9.99 19.07 14.61
CA PRO A 47 -10.76 20.05 15.38
C PRO A 47 -11.56 21.04 14.53
N ARG A 48 -11.38 21.04 13.21
CA ARG A 48 -12.12 21.89 12.25
C ARG A 48 -12.52 21.04 11.06
N ASN A 49 -13.73 21.29 10.52
CA ASN A 49 -14.16 20.67 9.29
C ASN A 49 -13.47 21.34 8.10
N LEU A 50 -12.64 20.58 7.36
CA LEU A 50 -11.89 21.07 6.22
C LEU A 50 -12.16 20.20 4.99
N PRO A 51 -12.48 20.79 3.82
CA PRO A 51 -12.81 20.02 2.63
C PRO A 51 -11.63 19.23 2.12
N VAL A 52 -11.91 18.09 1.49
CA VAL A 52 -10.93 17.31 0.74
C VAL A 52 -10.82 17.85 -0.70
N PHE A 53 -9.62 17.79 -1.28
CA PHE A 53 -9.34 18.17 -2.66
C PHE A 53 -8.72 17.00 -3.42
N ARG A 54 -8.73 17.06 -4.76
CA ARG A 54 -8.17 15.99 -5.62
C ARG A 54 -6.68 15.75 -5.37
N ASP A 55 -5.96 16.78 -4.99
CA ASP A 55 -4.53 16.78 -4.67
C ASP A 55 -4.24 16.57 -3.18
N THR A 56 -5.26 16.31 -2.37
CA THR A 56 -5.07 16.00 -0.95
C THR A 56 -4.18 14.77 -0.80
N LEU A 57 -3.19 14.90 0.08
CA LEU A 57 -2.22 13.87 0.43
C LEU A 57 -2.80 12.97 1.51
N PHE A 58 -2.74 11.66 1.31
CA PHE A 58 -3.24 10.66 2.25
C PHE A 58 -2.11 9.76 2.77
N ASP A 59 -2.18 9.38 4.03
CA ASP A 59 -1.50 8.17 4.50
C ASP A 59 -2.14 6.97 3.81
N VAL A 60 -1.41 6.35 2.90
CA VAL A 60 -1.93 5.23 2.12
C VAL A 60 -1.77 3.88 2.81
N ALA A 61 -1.24 3.90 4.04
CA ALA A 61 -1.06 2.73 4.90
C ALA A 61 -0.41 1.56 4.13
N SER A 62 -1.04 0.40 4.16
CA SER A 62 -0.49 -0.83 3.57
C SER A 62 -0.36 -0.83 2.04
N ILE A 63 -0.87 0.18 1.32
CA ILE A 63 -0.51 0.33 -0.11
C ILE A 63 1.00 0.54 -0.26
N THR A 64 1.71 0.99 0.78
CA THR A 64 3.17 1.03 0.87
C THR A 64 3.80 -0.31 0.47
N LYS A 65 3.21 -1.43 0.88
CA LYS A 65 3.70 -2.78 0.55
C LYS A 65 3.74 -3.02 -0.95
N ALA A 66 2.66 -2.68 -1.63
CA ALA A 66 2.50 -2.89 -3.07
C ALA A 66 3.27 -1.84 -3.88
N ALA A 67 3.06 -0.54 -3.58
CA ALA A 67 3.59 0.56 -4.36
C ALA A 67 5.10 0.78 -4.17
N ILE A 68 5.66 0.43 -3.02
CA ILE A 68 7.08 0.65 -2.73
C ILE A 68 7.82 -0.68 -2.52
N THR A 69 7.53 -1.42 -1.44
CA THR A 69 8.35 -2.57 -1.05
C THR A 69 8.34 -3.68 -2.10
N SER A 70 7.17 -3.99 -2.67
CA SER A 70 7.06 -4.96 -3.76
C SER A 70 7.76 -4.47 -5.03
N VAL A 71 7.58 -3.19 -5.41
CA VAL A 71 8.24 -2.62 -6.60
C VAL A 71 9.77 -2.58 -6.44
N LEU A 72 10.27 -2.21 -5.27
CA LEU A 72 11.71 -2.30 -4.98
C LEU A 72 12.22 -3.74 -5.06
N SER A 73 11.46 -4.70 -4.50
CA SER A 73 11.80 -6.12 -4.64
C SER A 73 11.83 -6.57 -6.11
N MET A 74 10.85 -6.13 -6.93
CA MET A 74 10.88 -6.38 -8.39
C MET A 74 12.16 -5.85 -9.03
N ARG A 75 12.59 -4.64 -8.67
CA ARG A 75 13.80 -4.03 -9.23
C ARG A 75 15.08 -4.75 -8.82
N GLU A 76 15.16 -5.21 -7.57
CA GLU A 76 16.29 -6.00 -7.10
C GLU A 76 16.34 -7.39 -7.75
N VAL A 77 15.17 -8.00 -8.02
CA VAL A 77 15.06 -9.24 -8.80
C VAL A 77 15.48 -9.02 -10.26
N ALA A 78 14.99 -7.97 -10.91
CA ALA A 78 15.37 -7.62 -12.28
C ALA A 78 16.88 -7.37 -12.43
N ALA A 79 17.50 -6.80 -11.39
CA ALA A 79 18.95 -6.56 -11.36
C ALA A 79 19.78 -7.80 -10.99
N GLY A 80 19.15 -8.94 -10.71
CA GLY A 80 19.83 -10.17 -10.30
C GLY A 80 20.46 -10.12 -8.89
N ARG A 81 20.13 -9.09 -8.08
CA ARG A 81 20.64 -8.95 -6.70
C ARG A 81 19.77 -9.65 -5.66
N LEU A 82 18.52 -9.96 -5.99
CA LEU A 82 17.58 -10.67 -5.13
C LEU A 82 16.98 -11.85 -5.90
N ALA A 83 17.02 -13.04 -5.33
CA ALA A 83 16.28 -14.17 -5.86
C ALA A 83 15.05 -14.48 -4.98
N LEU A 84 13.92 -14.75 -5.62
CA LEU A 84 12.66 -15.01 -4.90
C LEU A 84 12.74 -16.26 -4.03
N GLU A 85 13.52 -17.24 -4.43
CA GLU A 85 13.70 -18.51 -3.72
C GLU A 85 14.85 -18.49 -2.70
N SER A 86 15.59 -17.38 -2.58
CA SER A 86 16.62 -17.27 -1.56
C SER A 86 16.04 -17.37 -0.16
N PRO A 87 16.61 -18.21 0.73
CA PRO A 87 16.29 -18.18 2.13
C PRO A 87 16.56 -16.81 2.73
N VAL A 88 15.60 -16.27 3.49
CA VAL A 88 15.72 -14.94 4.09
C VAL A 88 16.93 -14.85 5.01
N VAL A 89 17.25 -15.92 5.73
CA VAL A 89 18.39 -15.98 6.67
C VAL A 89 19.74 -15.75 5.99
N GLU A 90 19.89 -16.11 4.72
CA GLU A 90 21.14 -15.86 3.96
C GLU A 90 21.37 -14.37 3.69
N LEU A 91 20.28 -13.62 3.53
CA LEU A 91 20.30 -12.18 3.25
C LEU A 91 20.21 -11.34 4.54
N LEU A 92 19.56 -11.88 5.56
CA LEU A 92 19.29 -11.25 6.83
C LEU A 92 19.55 -12.26 7.97
N PRO A 93 20.80 -12.41 8.47
CA PRO A 93 21.16 -13.40 9.49
C PRO A 93 20.34 -13.29 10.77
N GLU A 94 19.81 -12.11 11.09
CA GLU A 94 18.94 -11.90 12.26
C GLU A 94 17.59 -12.63 12.15
N PHE A 95 17.24 -13.12 10.97
CA PHE A 95 16.07 -13.97 10.70
C PHE A 95 16.37 -15.46 11.01
N GLU A 96 17.39 -15.74 11.80
CA GLU A 96 17.77 -17.08 12.22
C GLU A 96 16.71 -17.77 13.10
N GLY A 97 16.64 -19.10 13.01
CA GLY A 97 15.76 -19.95 13.79
C GLY A 97 15.48 -21.28 13.07
N ALA A 98 15.37 -22.37 13.82
CA ALA A 98 15.17 -23.70 13.24
C ALA A 98 13.83 -23.82 12.49
N ASP A 99 12.82 -23.07 12.90
CA ASP A 99 11.48 -23.03 12.31
C ASP A 99 11.41 -22.25 11.00
N ARG A 100 12.39 -21.38 10.71
CA ARG A 100 12.38 -20.39 9.61
C ARG A 100 13.56 -20.47 8.65
N ALA A 101 14.50 -21.38 8.85
CA ALA A 101 15.70 -21.50 8.02
C ALA A 101 15.39 -21.64 6.51
N GLN A 102 14.22 -22.15 6.16
CA GLN A 102 13.78 -22.36 4.79
C GLN A 102 12.75 -21.30 4.30
N VAL A 103 12.45 -20.26 5.11
CA VAL A 103 11.55 -19.19 4.67
C VAL A 103 12.21 -18.41 3.55
N THR A 104 11.54 -18.30 2.41
CA THR A 104 12.06 -17.59 1.23
C THR A 104 11.51 -16.17 1.13
N VAL A 105 12.18 -15.33 0.32
CA VAL A 105 11.70 -14.00 -0.04
C VAL A 105 10.30 -14.06 -0.67
N ARG A 106 10.04 -15.07 -1.53
CA ARG A 106 8.71 -15.34 -2.10
C ARG A 106 7.64 -15.49 -1.03
N GLN A 107 7.93 -16.25 0.03
CA GLN A 107 6.98 -16.50 1.11
C GLN A 107 6.70 -15.27 1.96
N LEU A 108 7.66 -14.37 2.15
CA LEU A 108 7.41 -13.07 2.77
C LEU A 108 6.48 -12.23 1.88
N LEU A 109 6.80 -12.08 0.59
CA LEU A 109 6.03 -11.31 -0.38
C LEU A 109 4.60 -11.84 -0.56
N SER A 110 4.39 -13.16 -0.47
CA SER A 110 3.07 -13.79 -0.64
C SER A 110 2.30 -14.00 0.66
N HIS A 111 2.79 -13.44 1.77
CA HIS A 111 2.19 -13.62 3.10
C HIS A 111 2.06 -15.09 3.55
N SER A 112 2.96 -15.95 3.09
CA SER A 112 2.94 -17.40 3.40
C SER A 112 4.17 -17.87 4.21
N SER A 113 4.90 -16.95 4.81
CA SER A 113 6.10 -17.22 5.60
C SER A 113 5.86 -17.93 6.93
N GLY A 114 4.63 -17.93 7.43
CA GLY A 114 4.31 -18.40 8.78
C GLY A 114 4.31 -17.30 9.85
N LEU A 115 4.82 -16.13 9.55
CA LEU A 115 4.81 -15.00 10.49
C LEU A 115 3.39 -14.56 10.84
N PRO A 116 3.14 -14.13 12.10
CA PRO A 116 1.88 -13.54 12.52
C PRO A 116 1.46 -12.33 11.70
N ALA A 117 0.17 -12.03 11.72
CA ALA A 117 -0.38 -10.86 11.03
C ALA A 117 0.20 -9.54 11.55
N HIS A 118 0.22 -9.39 12.87
CA HIS A 118 0.64 -8.16 13.55
C HIS A 118 1.10 -8.46 14.98
N ARG A 119 2.03 -7.63 15.51
CA ARG A 119 2.42 -7.55 16.91
C ARG A 119 2.69 -6.09 17.27
N PRO A 120 2.37 -5.65 18.49
CA PRO A 120 2.58 -4.26 18.94
C PRO A 120 4.04 -4.01 19.36
N PHE A 121 5.00 -4.27 18.48
CA PHE A 121 6.44 -4.14 18.75
C PHE A 121 6.87 -2.73 19.14
N TRP A 122 6.09 -1.72 18.77
CA TRP A 122 6.33 -0.35 19.21
C TRP A 122 6.35 -0.21 20.74
N ARG A 123 5.62 -1.06 21.47
CA ARG A 123 5.64 -1.08 22.94
C ARG A 123 6.92 -1.67 23.48
N GLU A 124 7.39 -2.76 22.89
CA GLU A 124 8.58 -3.49 23.30
C GLU A 124 9.87 -2.74 22.89
N ALA A 125 9.82 -2.02 21.78
CA ALA A 125 10.93 -1.22 21.27
C ALA A 125 11.05 0.14 21.98
N ALA A 126 10.06 0.59 22.71
CA ALA A 126 10.03 1.90 23.35
C ALA A 126 11.25 2.11 24.26
N GLY A 127 11.95 3.23 24.04
CA GLY A 127 13.17 3.58 24.80
C GLY A 127 14.43 2.84 24.38
N ALA A 128 14.39 1.99 23.37
CA ALA A 128 15.60 1.41 22.77
C ALA A 128 16.48 2.50 22.15
N ALA A 129 17.80 2.29 22.11
CA ALA A 129 18.75 3.22 21.46
C ALA A 129 18.42 3.46 19.96
N SER A 130 17.79 2.49 19.32
CA SER A 130 17.17 2.62 18.02
C SER A 130 15.87 1.80 18.01
N GLU A 131 14.73 2.47 18.14
CA GLU A 131 13.40 1.81 18.09
C GLU A 131 13.17 1.15 16.73
N ARG A 132 13.60 1.80 15.63
CA ARG A 132 13.57 1.24 14.27
C ARG A 132 14.26 -0.13 14.22
N ARG A 133 15.47 -0.22 14.74
CA ARG A 133 16.24 -1.46 14.77
C ARG A 133 15.58 -2.51 15.65
N ALA A 134 15.09 -2.10 16.82
CA ALA A 134 14.40 -2.98 17.76
C ALA A 134 13.15 -3.61 17.14
N VAL A 135 12.28 -2.82 16.51
CA VAL A 135 11.08 -3.32 15.79
C VAL A 135 11.47 -4.30 14.70
N SER A 136 12.51 -4.00 13.92
CA SER A 136 12.98 -4.87 12.84
C SER A 136 13.49 -6.22 13.38
N VAL A 137 14.26 -6.21 14.47
CA VAL A 137 14.78 -7.43 15.11
C VAL A 137 13.64 -8.25 15.72
N LEU A 138 12.69 -7.61 16.41
CA LEU A 138 11.52 -8.29 16.96
C LEU A 138 10.71 -8.96 15.85
N ALA A 139 10.45 -8.28 14.74
CA ALA A 139 9.74 -8.84 13.60
C ALA A 139 10.49 -10.04 12.97
N ALA A 140 11.82 -9.95 12.86
CA ALA A 140 12.65 -11.03 12.32
C ALA A 140 12.71 -12.27 13.23
N ARG A 141 12.56 -12.08 14.54
CA ARG A 141 12.65 -13.15 15.56
C ARG A 141 11.30 -13.67 16.05
N GLU A 142 10.20 -13.06 15.63
CA GLU A 142 8.86 -13.49 16.04
C GLU A 142 8.62 -14.95 15.64
N PRO A 143 8.18 -15.83 16.54
CA PRO A 143 7.89 -17.24 16.24
C PRO A 143 6.87 -17.39 15.10
N LEU A 144 7.07 -18.41 14.26
CA LEU A 144 6.09 -18.73 13.22
C LEU A 144 4.85 -19.39 13.85
N GLU A 145 3.65 -19.00 13.37
CA GLU A 145 2.37 -19.56 13.82
C GLU A 145 2.00 -20.85 13.06
N TYR A 146 2.60 -21.05 11.88
CA TYR A 146 2.35 -22.21 11.02
C TYR A 146 3.55 -22.46 10.10
N PRO A 147 3.69 -23.67 9.53
CA PRO A 147 4.79 -23.99 8.62
C PRO A 147 4.79 -23.08 7.38
N PRO A 148 5.97 -22.63 6.93
CA PRO A 148 6.10 -21.82 5.72
C PRO A 148 5.45 -22.48 4.50
N GLY A 149 4.68 -21.74 3.73
CA GLY A 149 3.99 -22.22 2.54
C GLY A 149 2.66 -22.96 2.79
N ALA A 150 2.33 -23.33 4.04
CA ALA A 150 1.13 -24.10 4.35
C ALA A 150 -0.18 -23.34 4.10
N ARG A 151 -0.15 -22.03 4.31
CA ARG A 151 -1.27 -21.12 4.07
C ARG A 151 -0.77 -19.69 3.92
N ALA A 152 -1.62 -18.78 3.46
CA ALA A 152 -1.32 -17.36 3.42
C ALA A 152 -2.15 -16.62 4.48
N VAL A 153 -1.45 -15.89 5.36
CA VAL A 153 -2.04 -14.98 6.36
C VAL A 153 -1.37 -13.62 6.18
N TYR A 154 -2.16 -12.62 5.84
CA TYR A 154 -1.67 -11.25 5.70
C TYR A 154 -0.80 -10.86 6.91
N SER A 155 0.43 -10.41 6.65
CA SER A 155 1.41 -10.12 7.70
C SER A 155 2.11 -8.79 7.45
N ASP A 156 2.02 -7.89 8.41
CA ASP A 156 2.82 -6.68 8.47
C ASP A 156 4.28 -7.01 8.77
N LEU A 157 4.50 -8.04 9.61
CA LEU A 157 5.83 -8.45 10.03
C LEU A 157 6.71 -8.88 8.84
N GLY A 158 6.14 -9.65 7.91
CA GLY A 158 6.84 -10.04 6.70
C GLY A 158 7.34 -8.86 5.89
N PHE A 159 6.59 -7.76 5.84
CA PHE A 159 6.98 -6.55 5.12
C PHE A 159 7.90 -5.63 5.94
N ILE A 160 7.86 -5.66 7.27
CA ILE A 160 8.91 -5.06 8.11
C ILE A 160 10.26 -5.73 7.79
N VAL A 161 10.28 -7.07 7.77
CA VAL A 161 11.48 -7.86 7.44
C VAL A 161 11.96 -7.57 6.01
N LEU A 162 11.04 -7.55 5.02
CA LEU A 162 11.37 -7.22 3.63
C LEU A 162 11.97 -5.81 3.47
N GLY A 163 11.39 -4.82 4.13
CA GLY A 163 11.93 -3.45 4.12
C GLY A 163 13.36 -3.42 4.64
N TRP A 164 13.61 -4.07 5.77
CA TRP A 164 14.95 -4.17 6.34
C TRP A 164 15.92 -4.96 5.46
N LEU A 165 15.48 -6.05 4.85
CA LEU A 165 16.27 -6.83 3.89
C LEU A 165 16.69 -5.97 2.69
N LEU A 166 15.79 -5.17 2.13
CA LEU A 166 16.10 -4.27 1.02
C LEU A 166 17.12 -3.20 1.43
N GLU A 167 17.01 -2.61 2.63
CA GLU A 167 17.98 -1.67 3.15
C GLU A 167 19.36 -2.32 3.32
N ARG A 168 19.40 -3.54 3.82
CA ARG A 168 20.66 -4.28 4.00
C ARG A 168 21.30 -4.65 2.67
N LEU A 169 20.50 -5.09 1.71
CA LEU A 169 20.96 -5.48 0.38
C LEU A 169 21.56 -4.32 -0.40
N THR A 170 20.96 -3.13 -0.26
CA THR A 170 21.36 -1.95 -1.03
C THR A 170 22.28 -0.98 -0.29
N GLY A 171 22.35 -1.07 1.05
CA GLY A 171 23.04 -0.11 1.90
C GLY A 171 22.34 1.25 1.99
N GLU A 172 21.13 1.40 1.45
CA GLU A 172 20.37 2.63 1.43
C GLU A 172 19.12 2.52 2.33
N ARG A 173 18.71 3.59 3.03
CA ARG A 173 17.46 3.63 3.78
C ARG A 173 16.28 3.54 2.81
N LEU A 174 15.18 2.89 3.21
CA LEU A 174 14.04 2.55 2.35
C LEU A 174 13.43 3.76 1.61
N ASP A 175 13.33 4.91 2.27
CA ASP A 175 12.82 6.14 1.64
C ASP A 175 13.77 6.72 0.59
N ALA A 176 15.07 6.69 0.84
CA ALA A 176 16.09 7.10 -0.14
C ALA A 176 16.08 6.16 -1.35
N LEU A 177 15.98 4.85 -1.10
CA LEU A 177 15.87 3.84 -2.13
C LEU A 177 14.60 4.03 -2.98
N ALA A 178 13.46 4.25 -2.32
CA ALA A 178 12.18 4.54 -3.00
C ALA A 178 12.26 5.82 -3.82
N ARG A 179 12.84 6.90 -3.27
CA ARG A 179 13.06 8.16 -3.98
C ARG A 179 13.87 7.95 -5.25
N LYS A 180 15.00 7.25 -5.15
CA LYS A 180 15.93 7.00 -6.26
C LYS A 180 15.34 6.10 -7.34
N GLN A 181 14.63 5.04 -6.92
CA GLN A 181 14.24 3.98 -7.84
C GLN A 181 12.80 4.07 -8.35
N ILE A 182 11.91 4.80 -7.67
CA ILE A 182 10.48 4.86 -8.01
C ILE A 182 10.02 6.31 -8.15
N ILE A 183 10.21 7.12 -7.09
CA ILE A 183 9.61 8.45 -6.98
C ILE A 183 10.19 9.40 -8.01
N ALA A 184 11.51 9.54 -8.05
CA ALA A 184 12.16 10.45 -9.00
C ALA A 184 12.00 9.99 -10.47
N PRO A 185 12.18 8.70 -10.84
CA PRO A 185 11.97 8.24 -12.20
C PRO A 185 10.54 8.45 -12.73
N LEU A 186 9.54 8.42 -11.84
CA LEU A 186 8.13 8.67 -12.20
C LEU A 186 7.70 10.12 -11.99
N ALA A 187 8.63 11.02 -11.60
CA ALA A 187 8.36 12.43 -11.30
C ALA A 187 7.20 12.62 -10.30
N LEU A 188 7.22 11.86 -9.20
CA LEU A 188 6.21 11.94 -8.14
C LEU A 188 6.63 13.02 -7.13
N GLU A 189 5.98 14.17 -7.17
CA GLU A 189 6.37 15.33 -6.37
C GLU A 189 5.74 15.36 -4.96
N ALA A 190 4.62 14.64 -4.80
CA ALA A 190 3.87 14.59 -3.55
C ALA A 190 4.08 13.27 -2.79
N THR A 191 4.41 12.18 -3.51
CA THR A 191 4.61 10.86 -2.90
C THR A 191 5.90 10.82 -2.10
N THR A 192 5.79 10.48 -0.81
CA THR A 192 6.94 10.47 0.10
C THR A 192 6.65 9.67 1.36
N PHE A 193 7.72 9.26 2.06
CA PHE A 193 7.63 8.90 3.47
C PHE A 193 7.71 10.16 4.33
N MET A 194 6.89 10.24 5.38
CA MET A 194 6.93 11.34 6.36
C MET A 194 7.88 10.95 7.50
N SER A 195 9.16 11.30 7.37
CA SER A 195 10.14 11.05 8.42
C SER A 195 9.74 11.76 9.71
N LEU A 196 9.64 11.00 10.80
CA LEU A 196 9.38 11.55 12.14
C LEU A 196 10.67 11.95 12.86
N SER A 197 11.82 11.46 12.37
CA SER A 197 13.15 11.78 12.90
C SER A 197 13.72 13.10 12.36
N GLU A 198 13.10 13.66 11.32
CA GLU A 198 13.57 14.84 10.58
C GLU A 198 12.46 15.88 10.49
N PRO A 199 12.13 16.58 11.61
CA PRO A 199 10.97 17.49 11.69
C PRO A 199 11.04 18.65 10.71
N ASP A 200 12.24 19.18 10.42
CA ASP A 200 12.41 20.29 9.47
C ASP A 200 12.18 19.83 8.02
N GLU A 201 12.64 18.62 7.65
CA GLU A 201 12.33 18.05 6.36
C GLU A 201 10.84 17.76 6.23
N ARG A 202 10.25 17.19 7.27
CA ARG A 202 8.81 16.94 7.33
C ARG A 202 8.01 18.24 7.18
N ALA A 203 8.35 19.30 7.92
CA ALA A 203 7.70 20.60 7.81
C ALA A 203 7.79 21.17 6.39
N ARG A 204 8.94 21.06 5.74
CA ARG A 204 9.15 21.46 4.35
C ARG A 204 8.31 20.66 3.37
N VAL A 205 8.21 19.33 3.55
CA VAL A 205 7.39 18.43 2.70
C VAL A 205 5.91 18.72 2.90
N LEU A 206 5.49 18.96 4.13
CA LEU A 206 4.11 19.32 4.45
C LEU A 206 3.73 20.67 3.81
N GLY A 207 4.56 21.71 4.01
CA GLY A 207 4.31 23.05 3.47
C GLY A 207 2.85 23.47 3.63
N ASP A 208 2.28 24.04 2.57
CA ASP A 208 0.86 24.39 2.48
C ASP A 208 -0.02 23.26 1.90
N ARG A 209 0.46 22.03 1.84
CA ARG A 209 -0.26 20.91 1.23
C ARG A 209 -1.53 20.56 2.01
N SER A 210 -2.58 20.23 1.27
CA SER A 210 -3.78 19.62 1.83
C SER A 210 -3.48 18.18 2.24
N ILE A 211 -3.62 17.85 3.53
CA ILE A 211 -3.34 16.51 4.06
C ILE A 211 -4.57 15.97 4.78
N ALA A 212 -4.93 14.72 4.50
CA ALA A 212 -6.03 14.05 5.17
C ALA A 212 -5.63 13.63 6.58
N ALA A 213 -6.46 13.99 7.56
CA ALA A 213 -6.32 13.52 8.92
C ALA A 213 -6.67 12.03 9.01
N THR A 214 -5.92 11.28 9.81
CA THR A 214 -6.26 9.92 10.22
C THR A 214 -6.88 9.95 11.63
N GLN A 215 -6.66 8.93 12.46
CA GLN A 215 -7.38 8.82 13.72
C GLN A 215 -6.95 9.87 14.79
N LEU A 216 -7.83 10.10 15.75
CA LEU A 216 -7.46 10.63 17.04
C LEU A 216 -6.73 9.51 17.80
N CYS A 217 -5.42 9.52 17.70
CA CYS A 217 -4.56 8.47 18.23
C CYS A 217 -4.51 8.54 19.76
N ALA A 218 -4.95 7.48 20.44
CA ALA A 218 -4.95 7.40 21.87
C ALA A 218 -3.52 7.45 22.46
N GLU A 219 -2.57 6.80 21.82
CA GLU A 219 -1.17 6.73 22.23
C GLU A 219 -0.43 8.05 22.07
N ARG A 220 -0.85 8.87 21.10
CA ARG A 220 -0.24 10.18 20.80
C ARG A 220 -1.06 11.36 21.29
N HIS A 221 -2.26 11.13 21.83
CA HIS A 221 -3.17 12.13 22.38
C HIS A 221 -3.49 13.30 21.43
N ARG A 222 -3.53 13.04 20.12
CA ARG A 222 -3.84 14.03 19.07
C ARG A 222 -4.38 13.39 17.80
N VAL A 223 -5.06 14.22 17.00
CA VAL A 223 -5.38 13.86 15.60
C VAL A 223 -4.10 13.82 14.80
N LEU A 224 -3.91 12.74 14.02
CA LEU A 224 -2.72 12.58 13.18
C LEU A 224 -2.93 13.26 11.83
N ILE A 225 -2.00 14.14 11.46
CA ILE A 225 -1.98 14.85 10.18
C ILE A 225 -0.53 14.88 9.68
N GLY A 226 -0.26 14.24 8.54
CA GLY A 226 1.10 14.11 8.02
C GLY A 226 2.02 13.30 8.94
N GLU A 227 1.46 12.41 9.70
CA GLU A 227 2.15 11.42 10.53
C GLU A 227 1.55 10.07 10.23
N VAL A 228 2.41 9.05 10.07
CA VAL A 228 1.94 7.68 9.81
C VAL A 228 0.99 7.19 10.90
N ASP A 229 -0.11 6.57 10.50
CA ASP A 229 -1.13 6.05 11.41
C ASP A 229 -0.62 4.79 12.15
N ASP A 230 0.10 3.91 11.47
CA ASP A 230 0.64 2.67 12.01
C ASP A 230 1.69 2.92 13.11
N LEU A 231 1.49 2.29 14.28
CA LEU A 231 2.34 2.51 15.45
C LEU A 231 3.73 1.83 15.35
N ASN A 232 3.84 0.70 14.66
CA ASN A 232 5.14 0.08 14.41
C ASN A 232 5.95 0.93 13.41
N ALA A 233 5.30 1.41 12.35
CA ALA A 233 5.95 2.33 11.42
C ALA A 233 6.33 3.66 12.09
N MET A 234 5.51 4.14 13.05
CA MET A 234 5.86 5.30 13.88
C MET A 234 7.15 5.07 14.67
N ALA A 235 7.25 3.95 15.41
CA ALA A 235 8.46 3.58 16.14
C ALA A 235 9.66 3.38 15.21
N MET A 236 9.40 3.06 13.94
CA MET A 236 10.42 3.00 12.90
C MET A 236 10.75 4.37 12.26
N GLY A 237 10.29 5.47 12.85
CA GLY A 237 10.55 6.82 12.36
C GLY A 237 9.70 7.24 11.17
N GLY A 238 8.55 6.59 10.93
CA GLY A 238 7.63 6.88 9.83
C GLY A 238 7.99 6.19 8.50
N ILE A 239 9.06 5.41 8.48
CA ILE A 239 9.60 4.77 7.25
C ILE A 239 9.70 3.28 7.47
N ALA A 240 8.78 2.49 6.90
CA ALA A 240 8.75 1.05 7.08
C ALA A 240 8.27 0.33 5.80
N GLY A 241 8.66 -0.93 5.63
CA GLY A 241 8.29 -1.70 4.45
C GLY A 241 6.80 -2.02 4.35
N HIS A 242 6.07 -1.93 5.46
CA HIS A 242 4.64 -2.27 5.54
C HIS A 242 3.71 -1.06 5.52
N ALA A 243 4.18 0.16 5.89
CA ALA A 243 3.39 1.38 6.01
C ALA A 243 4.29 2.62 6.03
N GLY A 244 3.71 3.83 5.95
CA GLY A 244 4.39 5.12 6.10
C GLY A 244 4.46 5.95 4.82
N LEU A 245 4.02 5.41 3.68
CA LEU A 245 3.92 6.17 2.44
C LEU A 245 2.73 7.13 2.49
N PHE A 246 2.97 8.35 2.05
CA PHE A 246 1.93 9.34 1.74
C PHE A 246 1.90 9.58 0.23
N SER A 247 0.70 9.70 -0.34
CA SER A 247 0.54 9.93 -1.77
C SER A 247 -0.80 10.59 -2.13
N THR A 248 -0.92 11.05 -3.36
CA THR A 248 -2.16 11.48 -3.99
C THR A 248 -2.72 10.41 -4.90
N ALA A 249 -4.01 10.53 -5.28
CA ALA A 249 -4.62 9.58 -6.20
C ALA A 249 -3.95 9.62 -7.58
N GLU A 250 -3.56 10.79 -8.05
CA GLU A 250 -2.88 10.96 -9.33
C GLU A 250 -1.51 10.27 -9.35
N GLU A 251 -0.72 10.42 -8.28
CA GLU A 251 0.63 9.85 -8.25
C GLU A 251 0.62 8.33 -8.06
N LEU A 252 -0.31 7.77 -7.27
CA LEU A 252 -0.53 6.32 -7.26
C LEU A 252 -0.99 5.81 -8.64
N SER A 253 -1.79 6.59 -9.36
CA SER A 253 -2.18 6.26 -10.74
C SER A 253 -0.97 6.23 -11.68
N ARG A 254 0.04 7.09 -11.51
CA ARG A 254 1.28 7.05 -12.31
C ARG A 254 2.09 5.78 -12.03
N ILE A 255 2.16 5.32 -10.77
CA ILE A 255 2.78 4.03 -10.42
C ILE A 255 2.02 2.88 -11.10
N ALA A 256 0.68 2.88 -11.00
CA ALA A 256 -0.17 1.88 -11.66
C ALA A 256 0.04 1.85 -13.17
N ALA A 257 0.06 3.02 -13.81
CA ALA A 257 0.31 3.16 -15.24
C ALA A 257 1.67 2.60 -15.66
N ALA A 258 2.73 2.89 -14.90
CA ALA A 258 4.08 2.38 -15.17
C ALA A 258 4.14 0.85 -15.10
N LEU A 259 3.54 0.25 -14.05
CA LEU A 259 3.49 -1.20 -13.87
C LEU A 259 2.59 -1.88 -14.92
N CYS A 260 1.45 -1.27 -15.27
CA CYS A 260 0.54 -1.77 -16.30
C CYS A 260 1.23 -1.81 -17.67
N ARG A 261 1.93 -0.73 -18.07
CA ARG A 261 2.74 -0.70 -19.30
C ARG A 261 3.84 -1.77 -19.28
N ALA A 262 4.56 -1.92 -18.18
CA ALA A 262 5.58 -2.95 -18.03
C ALA A 262 4.98 -4.36 -18.21
N TRP A 263 3.84 -4.65 -17.56
CA TRP A 263 3.15 -5.94 -17.68
C TRP A 263 2.74 -6.26 -19.12
N ARG A 264 2.29 -5.26 -19.87
CA ARG A 264 1.92 -5.39 -21.30
C ARG A 264 3.13 -5.54 -22.21
N GLY A 265 4.30 -5.05 -21.81
CA GLY A 265 5.50 -5.02 -22.61
C GLY A 265 5.63 -3.75 -23.46
N ASP A 266 4.85 -2.71 -23.15
CA ASP A 266 4.82 -1.44 -23.87
C ASP A 266 5.98 -0.48 -23.45
N GLY A 267 6.90 -0.95 -22.62
CA GLY A 267 8.05 -0.21 -22.08
C GLY A 267 9.34 -0.38 -22.90
N GLY A 268 9.28 -0.55 -24.21
CA GLY A 268 10.44 -0.79 -25.06
C GLY A 268 11.49 0.33 -25.00
N GLY A 269 12.70 -0.02 -24.56
CA GLY A 269 13.91 0.82 -24.64
C GLY A 269 14.20 1.69 -23.43
N GLY A 270 14.85 1.14 -22.40
CA GLY A 270 15.64 1.91 -21.41
C GLY A 270 14.91 2.75 -20.35
N GLY A 271 13.59 2.81 -20.37
CA GLY A 271 12.81 3.66 -19.46
C GLY A 271 11.70 2.96 -18.65
N ALA A 272 11.58 1.63 -18.75
CA ALA A 272 10.59 0.90 -17.96
C ALA A 272 10.96 0.89 -16.47
N LEU A 273 9.97 1.09 -15.59
CA LEU A 273 10.19 1.01 -14.14
C LEU A 273 10.70 -0.37 -13.71
N VAL A 274 10.16 -1.43 -14.32
CA VAL A 274 10.50 -2.84 -14.08
C VAL A 274 10.33 -3.62 -15.39
N ASP A 275 11.07 -4.70 -15.55
CA ASP A 275 10.97 -5.60 -16.70
C ASP A 275 9.64 -6.36 -16.71
N ARG A 276 9.11 -6.64 -17.92
CA ARG A 276 7.84 -7.33 -18.16
C ARG A 276 7.74 -8.66 -17.44
N ASP A 277 8.77 -9.49 -17.57
CA ASP A 277 8.72 -10.86 -17.04
C ASP A 277 8.72 -10.85 -15.50
N VAL A 278 9.40 -9.88 -14.90
CA VAL A 278 9.41 -9.68 -13.44
C VAL A 278 8.03 -9.22 -12.97
N VAL A 279 7.41 -8.21 -13.58
CA VAL A 279 6.06 -7.77 -13.19
C VAL A 279 5.07 -8.92 -13.33
N ARG A 280 5.12 -9.69 -14.41
CA ARG A 280 4.25 -10.84 -14.61
C ARG A 280 4.47 -11.94 -13.57
N ALA A 281 5.71 -12.20 -13.20
CA ALA A 281 6.03 -13.16 -12.13
C ALA A 281 5.44 -12.70 -10.78
N PHE A 282 5.59 -11.40 -10.45
CA PHE A 282 5.06 -10.85 -9.20
C PHE A 282 3.51 -10.80 -9.19
N TRP A 283 2.89 -10.60 -10.33
CA TRP A 283 1.43 -10.52 -10.46
C TRP A 283 0.76 -11.87 -10.79
N SER A 284 1.53 -12.94 -10.84
CA SER A 284 1.00 -14.30 -10.93
C SER A 284 0.55 -14.80 -9.56
N PRO A 285 -0.47 -15.69 -9.49
CA PRO A 285 -0.88 -16.32 -8.23
C PRO A 285 0.30 -16.94 -7.48
N SER A 286 0.32 -16.79 -6.17
CA SER A 286 1.42 -17.30 -5.33
C SER A 286 1.56 -18.83 -5.31
N GLY A 287 0.52 -19.55 -5.73
CA GLY A 287 0.46 -21.01 -5.65
C GLY A 287 0.02 -21.57 -4.31
N VAL A 288 -0.18 -20.71 -3.30
CA VAL A 288 -0.69 -21.14 -1.98
C VAL A 288 -2.20 -21.44 -2.09
N ALA A 289 -2.60 -22.64 -1.69
CA ALA A 289 -3.98 -23.07 -1.80
C ALA A 289 -4.96 -22.15 -1.08
N GLY A 290 -6.04 -21.78 -1.76
CA GLY A 290 -7.09 -20.89 -1.22
C GLY A 290 -6.70 -19.42 -1.09
N SER A 291 -5.48 -19.03 -1.50
CA SER A 291 -4.98 -17.66 -1.41
C SER A 291 -5.25 -16.85 -2.68
N THR A 292 -5.63 -15.60 -2.52
CA THR A 292 -5.67 -14.60 -3.59
C THR A 292 -4.34 -13.83 -3.71
N TRP A 293 -3.46 -13.96 -2.72
CA TRP A 293 -2.19 -13.24 -2.66
C TRP A 293 -1.27 -13.62 -3.81
N ARG A 294 -0.60 -12.62 -4.29
CA ARG A 294 0.52 -12.62 -5.22
C ARG A 294 1.76 -12.12 -4.48
N LEU A 295 2.79 -11.64 -5.17
CA LEU A 295 4.00 -11.15 -4.49
C LEU A 295 3.87 -9.66 -4.14
N GLY A 296 3.33 -9.39 -2.95
CA GLY A 296 3.08 -8.05 -2.42
C GLY A 296 1.81 -7.38 -2.94
N TRP A 297 0.98 -8.13 -3.66
CA TRP A 297 -0.31 -7.69 -4.21
C TRP A 297 -1.39 -8.72 -3.89
N ASP A 298 -2.63 -8.27 -3.76
CA ASP A 298 -3.79 -9.15 -3.70
C ASP A 298 -4.38 -9.35 -5.09
N GLY A 299 -5.10 -10.45 -5.30
CA GLY A 299 -5.89 -10.71 -6.50
C GLY A 299 -7.39 -10.66 -6.21
N PRO A 300 -8.24 -10.50 -7.25
CA PRO A 300 -9.69 -10.59 -7.07
C PRO A 300 -10.09 -11.95 -6.51
N ALA A 301 -10.84 -11.95 -5.41
CA ALA A 301 -11.40 -13.16 -4.82
C ALA A 301 -12.62 -13.63 -5.61
N ALA A 302 -12.88 -14.94 -5.60
CA ALA A 302 -14.06 -15.51 -6.26
C ALA A 302 -15.39 -15.07 -5.60
N ALA A 303 -15.34 -14.73 -4.29
CA ALA A 303 -16.49 -14.24 -3.54
C ALA A 303 -16.03 -13.12 -2.59
N ASN A 304 -16.90 -12.15 -2.35
CA ASN A 304 -16.67 -11.02 -1.44
C ASN A 304 -15.37 -10.23 -1.76
N SER A 305 -15.01 -10.16 -3.04
CA SER A 305 -13.83 -9.44 -3.50
C SER A 305 -13.92 -7.96 -3.19
N GLN A 306 -12.87 -7.38 -2.62
CA GLN A 306 -12.76 -5.93 -2.44
C GLN A 306 -12.51 -5.18 -3.76
N ALA A 307 -12.20 -5.90 -4.84
CA ALA A 307 -12.15 -5.38 -6.20
C ALA A 307 -13.54 -5.31 -6.88
N GLY A 308 -14.62 -5.70 -6.20
CA GLY A 308 -15.92 -5.91 -6.85
C GLY A 308 -15.96 -7.21 -7.66
N THR A 309 -16.92 -7.31 -8.59
CA THR A 309 -17.19 -8.54 -9.34
C THR A 309 -16.69 -8.51 -10.79
N ARG A 310 -16.21 -7.37 -11.27
CA ARG A 310 -15.91 -7.13 -12.69
C ARG A 310 -14.43 -7.13 -13.07
N PHE A 311 -13.51 -7.10 -12.11
CA PHE A 311 -12.08 -7.20 -12.39
C PHE A 311 -11.73 -8.56 -13.02
N SER A 312 -10.83 -8.55 -14.00
CA SER A 312 -10.33 -9.79 -14.61
C SER A 312 -9.48 -10.59 -13.61
N ARG A 313 -9.26 -11.86 -13.90
CA ARG A 313 -8.38 -12.72 -13.08
C ARG A 313 -6.92 -12.23 -13.06
N ALA A 314 -6.51 -11.43 -14.05
CA ALA A 314 -5.21 -10.79 -14.08
C ALA A 314 -5.12 -9.57 -13.15
N GLY A 315 -6.26 -9.10 -12.63
CA GLY A 315 -6.34 -7.97 -11.72
C GLY A 315 -5.47 -8.14 -10.49
N VAL A 316 -4.88 -7.05 -10.02
CA VAL A 316 -4.10 -6.97 -8.79
C VAL A 316 -4.45 -5.71 -8.03
N GLY A 317 -4.30 -5.74 -6.71
CA GLY A 317 -4.56 -4.56 -5.91
C GLY A 317 -4.01 -4.67 -4.51
N HIS A 318 -4.22 -3.61 -3.75
CA HIS A 318 -3.95 -3.59 -2.32
C HIS A 318 -4.85 -2.61 -1.58
N LEU A 319 -5.11 -2.89 -0.32
CA LEU A 319 -5.91 -2.06 0.56
C LEU A 319 -5.01 -1.37 1.59
N GLY A 320 -5.40 -0.16 2.01
CA GLY A 320 -4.84 0.54 3.15
C GLY A 320 -5.80 0.57 4.33
N PHE A 321 -5.29 0.41 5.53
CA PHE A 321 -6.07 0.47 6.77
C PHE A 321 -6.85 1.79 6.91
N THR A 322 -6.26 2.88 6.48
CA THR A 322 -6.85 4.23 6.47
C THR A 322 -8.10 4.37 5.61
N GLY A 323 -8.37 3.39 4.73
CA GLY A 323 -9.49 3.37 3.79
C GLY A 323 -9.06 3.41 2.33
N CYS A 324 -7.79 3.64 2.07
CA CYS A 324 -7.23 3.70 0.72
C CYS A 324 -7.27 2.34 0.01
N SER A 325 -7.35 2.37 -1.31
CA SER A 325 -7.18 1.17 -2.16
C SER A 325 -6.65 1.54 -3.54
N LEU A 326 -5.88 0.62 -4.10
CA LEU A 326 -5.42 0.64 -5.48
C LEU A 326 -5.73 -0.72 -6.10
N TRP A 327 -6.48 -0.73 -7.21
CA TRP A 327 -6.76 -1.94 -7.98
C TRP A 327 -6.47 -1.69 -9.46
N ILE A 328 -5.75 -2.62 -10.09
CA ILE A 328 -5.28 -2.53 -11.48
C ILE A 328 -5.75 -3.77 -12.24
N ASP A 329 -6.42 -3.59 -13.36
CA ASP A 329 -6.70 -4.62 -14.37
C ASP A 329 -5.79 -4.40 -15.58
N PRO A 330 -4.63 -5.03 -15.64
CA PRO A 330 -3.66 -4.78 -16.69
C PRO A 330 -4.12 -5.29 -18.06
N ALA A 331 -5.03 -6.26 -18.10
CA ALA A 331 -5.59 -6.76 -19.34
C ALA A 331 -6.52 -5.75 -20.03
N ARG A 332 -7.13 -4.85 -19.24
CA ARG A 332 -8.07 -3.81 -19.71
C ARG A 332 -7.47 -2.41 -19.66
N GLU A 333 -6.19 -2.25 -19.27
CA GLU A 333 -5.57 -0.94 -19.00
C GLU A 333 -6.44 -0.06 -18.10
N THR A 334 -7.06 -0.67 -17.10
CA THR A 334 -8.00 -0.01 -16.21
C THR A 334 -7.48 -0.10 -14.79
N TRP A 335 -7.52 1.03 -14.07
CA TRP A 335 -7.25 1.02 -12.63
C TRP A 335 -8.09 2.04 -11.89
N ILE A 336 -8.32 1.73 -10.61
CA ILE A 336 -9.11 2.53 -9.69
C ILE A 336 -8.23 2.84 -8.49
N VAL A 337 -8.06 4.12 -8.21
CA VAL A 337 -7.45 4.62 -6.98
C VAL A 337 -8.54 5.26 -6.15
N MET A 338 -8.80 4.73 -4.97
CA MET A 338 -9.68 5.31 -3.98
C MET A 338 -8.84 5.67 -2.75
N LEU A 339 -8.71 6.95 -2.45
CA LEU A 339 -8.10 7.41 -1.21
C LEU A 339 -9.20 7.87 -0.27
N ALA A 340 -9.12 7.43 0.98
CA ALA A 340 -10.12 7.76 1.99
C ALA A 340 -9.49 7.81 3.39
N ASN A 341 -10.06 8.62 4.26
CA ASN A 341 -9.65 8.73 5.66
C ASN A 341 -10.70 8.13 6.60
N ARG A 342 -11.18 6.90 6.30
CA ARG A 342 -12.25 6.23 7.04
C ARG A 342 -11.98 6.08 8.55
N VAL A 343 -10.72 6.14 8.95
CA VAL A 343 -10.31 6.01 10.35
C VAL A 343 -10.42 7.33 11.11
N HIS A 344 -10.73 8.43 10.43
CA HIS A 344 -10.87 9.75 11.04
C HIS A 344 -12.33 10.00 11.51
N PRO A 345 -12.54 10.55 12.72
CA PRO A 345 -11.56 10.69 13.80
C PRO A 345 -11.34 9.39 14.56
N THR A 346 -12.19 8.38 14.37
CA THR A 346 -12.13 7.06 15.01
C THR A 346 -12.39 5.94 14.01
N VAL A 347 -11.78 4.78 14.25
CA VAL A 347 -11.98 3.61 13.39
C VAL A 347 -13.44 3.14 13.50
N PRO A 348 -14.25 3.18 12.42
CA PRO A 348 -15.62 2.70 12.48
C PRO A 348 -15.65 1.17 12.59
N ASN A 349 -16.63 0.65 13.31
CA ASN A 349 -16.84 -0.80 13.54
C ASN A 349 -18.14 -1.34 12.92
N ASP A 350 -18.88 -0.51 12.19
CA ASP A 350 -20.19 -0.84 11.61
C ASP A 350 -20.14 -1.60 10.28
N GLY A 351 -18.95 -1.75 9.70
CA GLY A 351 -18.74 -2.48 8.44
C GLY A 351 -19.22 -1.78 7.16
N ARG A 352 -19.90 -0.62 7.24
CA ARG A 352 -20.46 0.08 6.06
C ARG A 352 -19.40 0.35 5.00
N PHE A 353 -18.24 0.85 5.39
CA PHE A 353 -17.16 1.14 4.46
C PHE A 353 -16.62 -0.11 3.73
N LYS A 354 -16.63 -1.27 4.38
CA LYS A 354 -16.22 -2.54 3.76
C LYS A 354 -17.15 -2.95 2.61
N HIS A 355 -18.42 -2.60 2.68
CA HIS A 355 -19.39 -2.84 1.62
C HIS A 355 -19.37 -1.77 0.53
N LEU A 356 -19.04 -0.52 0.88
CA LEU A 356 -18.96 0.59 -0.07
C LEU A 356 -17.97 0.31 -1.20
N ARG A 357 -16.76 -0.17 -0.89
CA ARG A 357 -15.70 -0.32 -1.88
C ARG A 357 -16.03 -1.28 -3.02
N PRO A 358 -16.45 -2.54 -2.78
CA PRO A 358 -16.84 -3.44 -3.88
C PRO A 358 -18.03 -2.92 -4.68
N MET A 359 -19.03 -2.34 -4.01
CA MET A 359 -20.18 -1.72 -4.67
C MET A 359 -19.73 -0.56 -5.58
N LEU A 360 -18.82 0.30 -5.12
CA LEU A 360 -18.28 1.38 -5.91
C LEU A 360 -17.54 0.87 -7.16
N HIS A 361 -16.76 -0.20 -7.02
CA HIS A 361 -16.07 -0.81 -8.14
C HIS A 361 -17.04 -1.38 -9.18
N ASP A 362 -18.12 -2.00 -8.76
CA ASP A 362 -19.13 -2.54 -9.69
C ASP A 362 -19.88 -1.42 -10.40
N VAL A 363 -20.27 -0.34 -9.70
CA VAL A 363 -20.90 0.85 -10.30
C VAL A 363 -19.95 1.55 -11.29
N ILE A 364 -18.65 1.58 -11.00
CA ILE A 364 -17.64 2.09 -11.94
C ILE A 364 -17.57 1.20 -13.18
N ALA A 365 -17.58 -0.12 -13.02
CA ALA A 365 -17.55 -1.04 -14.15
C ALA A 365 -18.78 -0.87 -15.05
N ASP A 366 -19.98 -0.75 -14.48
CA ASP A 366 -21.21 -0.47 -15.23
C ASP A 366 -21.12 0.88 -15.98
N ALA A 367 -20.56 1.90 -15.34
CA ALA A 367 -20.28 3.18 -15.98
C ALA A 367 -19.26 3.10 -17.12
N LEU A 368 -18.30 2.21 -17.08
CA LEU A 368 -17.31 2.00 -18.14
C LEU A 368 -17.88 1.23 -19.34
N GLU A 369 -18.87 0.38 -19.14
CA GLU A 369 -19.51 -0.41 -20.20
C GLU A 369 -20.68 0.33 -20.90
N SER A 370 -21.24 1.39 -20.29
CA SER A 370 -22.28 2.28 -20.85
C SER A 370 -21.69 3.37 -21.76
#